data_e458e60afa945d89597320f5ce86b65e
#
_entry.id   e458e60afa945d89597320f5ce86b65e
#
_cell.length_a   1.000
_cell.length_b   1.000
_cell.length_c   1.000
_cell.angle_alpha   90.00
_cell.angle_beta   90.00
_cell.angle_gamma   90.00
#
_symmetry.space_group_name_H-M   'P 1'
#
loop_
_entity.id
_entity.type
_entity.pdbx_description
1 polymer ?
#
loop_
_entity_poly.entity_id
_entity_poly.type
_entity_poly.pdbx_seq_one_letter_code
_entity_poly.pdbx_strand_id
1 'polypeptide(L)'
;MTIYLFGVSNVGKTTTGELLAEKLGYVFYDLDDEVKRYYDMTLEEFVNTGRLEERDKKRSAVLRKIAEDTREKVVAVAPITYINYMNGLVRQKDVLAIELRDTPENIFDRLVFSDENDVIYRDDEYKYAHMSYYMNDIKEDIQHYGRVWSELVKNKFDMQGEAPSAVVDRLIDEFELDRDFSEEGAAWNGRK
;
A
#
# COMPACT_ATOMS: atom_id res chain seq x y z
N MET A 1 -16.45 4.80 3.42
CA MET A 1 -15.52 3.66 3.65
C MET A 1 -14.09 4.05 3.33
N THR A 2 -13.09 3.50 4.02
CA THR A 2 -11.67 3.69 3.69
C THR A 2 -11.01 2.34 3.48
N ILE A 3 -10.30 2.16 2.36
CA ILE A 3 -9.56 0.94 2.03
C ILE A 3 -8.07 1.26 2.12
N TYR A 4 -7.34 0.62 3.05
CA TYR A 4 -5.90 0.72 3.14
C TYR A 4 -5.24 -0.48 2.46
N LEU A 5 -4.42 -0.24 1.45
CA LEU A 5 -3.62 -1.26 0.75
C LEU A 5 -2.21 -1.29 1.33
N PHE A 6 -1.89 -2.35 2.04
CA PHE A 6 -0.56 -2.68 2.54
C PHE A 6 0.18 -3.57 1.55
N GLY A 7 1.47 -3.69 1.70
CA GLY A 7 2.32 -4.56 0.90
C GLY A 7 3.73 -3.98 0.77
N VAL A 8 4.69 -4.82 0.45
CA VAL A 8 6.09 -4.42 0.25
C VAL A 8 6.23 -3.46 -0.94
N SER A 9 7.39 -2.85 -1.08
CA SER A 9 7.70 -2.02 -2.26
C SER A 9 7.54 -2.83 -3.55
N ASN A 10 7.12 -2.18 -4.62
CA ASN A 10 6.90 -2.77 -5.95
C ASN A 10 5.88 -3.92 -6.04
N VAL A 11 5.12 -4.22 -4.97
CA VAL A 11 4.04 -5.23 -5.05
C VAL A 11 2.88 -4.79 -5.96
N GLY A 12 2.71 -3.48 -6.20
CA GLY A 12 1.68 -2.93 -7.08
C GLY A 12 0.57 -2.13 -6.37
N LYS A 13 0.80 -1.66 -5.14
CA LYS A 13 -0.20 -0.90 -4.35
C LYS A 13 -0.76 0.32 -5.08
N THR A 14 0.13 1.15 -5.62
CA THR A 14 -0.25 2.40 -6.31
C THR A 14 -1.14 2.10 -7.51
N THR A 15 -0.67 1.27 -8.45
CA THR A 15 -1.43 0.93 -9.66
C THR A 15 -2.76 0.25 -9.35
N THR A 16 -2.76 -0.71 -8.42
CA THR A 16 -3.99 -1.39 -8.00
C THR A 16 -4.93 -0.43 -7.28
N GLY A 17 -4.39 0.45 -6.42
CA GLY A 17 -5.18 1.41 -5.65
C GLY A 17 -5.84 2.47 -6.53
N GLU A 18 -5.14 3.00 -7.52
CA GLU A 18 -5.69 3.94 -8.51
C GLU A 18 -6.86 3.33 -9.27
N LEU A 19 -6.66 2.13 -9.85
CA LEU A 19 -7.70 1.44 -10.60
C LEU A 19 -8.89 1.03 -9.73
N LEU A 20 -8.63 0.60 -8.49
CA LEU A 20 -9.69 0.26 -7.54
C LEU A 20 -10.51 1.49 -7.18
N ALA A 21 -9.84 2.61 -6.89
CA ALA A 21 -10.52 3.87 -6.56
C ALA A 21 -11.34 4.39 -7.75
N GLU A 22 -10.80 4.35 -8.97
CA GLU A 22 -11.53 4.70 -10.19
C GLU A 22 -12.80 3.86 -10.35
N LYS A 23 -12.69 2.54 -10.18
CA LYS A 23 -13.80 1.61 -10.35
C LYS A 23 -14.91 1.79 -9.32
N LEU A 24 -14.54 2.12 -8.08
CA LEU A 24 -15.49 2.36 -6.98
C LEU A 24 -16.00 3.81 -6.93
N GLY A 25 -15.45 4.73 -7.72
CA GLY A 25 -15.75 6.17 -7.61
C GLY A 25 -15.18 6.82 -6.34
N TYR A 26 -14.11 6.25 -5.78
CA TYR A 26 -13.44 6.71 -4.56
C TYR A 26 -12.29 7.66 -4.87
N VAL A 27 -11.83 8.39 -3.87
CA VAL A 27 -10.59 9.17 -3.98
C VAL A 27 -9.39 8.26 -3.73
N PHE A 28 -8.33 8.43 -4.52
CA PHE A 28 -7.08 7.72 -4.32
C PHE A 28 -6.04 8.60 -3.62
N TYR A 29 -5.30 8.00 -2.69
CA TYR A 29 -4.12 8.57 -2.05
C TYR A 29 -2.96 7.58 -2.08
N ASP A 30 -1.79 8.02 -2.53
CA ASP A 30 -0.53 7.32 -2.26
C ASP A 30 0.17 8.02 -1.09
N LEU A 31 0.50 7.27 -0.05
CA LEU A 31 1.07 7.85 1.17
C LEU A 31 2.45 8.48 0.94
N ASP A 32 3.27 7.90 0.07
CA ASP A 32 4.59 8.49 -0.23
C ASP A 32 4.44 9.80 -1.01
N ASP A 33 3.50 9.89 -1.94
CA ASP A 33 3.19 11.15 -2.64
C ASP A 33 2.63 12.21 -1.71
N GLU A 34 1.76 11.84 -0.77
CA GLU A 34 1.22 12.77 0.21
C GLU A 34 2.31 13.24 1.20
N VAL A 35 3.27 12.38 1.55
CA VAL A 35 4.42 12.73 2.38
C VAL A 35 5.31 13.74 1.66
N LYS A 36 5.63 13.52 0.37
CA LYS A 36 6.38 14.45 -0.48
C LYS A 36 5.71 15.82 -0.51
N ARG A 37 4.41 15.83 -0.79
CA ARG A 37 3.61 17.07 -0.86
C ARG A 37 3.55 17.80 0.48
N TYR A 38 3.38 17.06 1.57
CA TYR A 38 3.20 17.66 2.90
C TYR A 38 4.48 18.27 3.45
N TYR A 39 5.63 17.64 3.20
CA TYR A 39 6.92 18.09 3.70
C TYR A 39 7.73 18.90 2.67
N ASP A 40 7.22 19.05 1.43
CA ASP A 40 7.87 19.75 0.31
C ASP A 40 9.29 19.22 0.05
N MET A 41 9.41 17.91 -0.12
CA MET A 41 10.68 17.19 -0.35
C MET A 41 10.50 15.97 -1.23
N THR A 42 11.60 15.51 -1.85
CA THR A 42 11.60 14.23 -2.57
C THR A 42 11.55 13.04 -1.61
N LEU A 43 11.21 11.85 -2.12
CA LEU A 43 11.21 10.63 -1.30
C LEU A 43 12.64 10.30 -0.82
N GLU A 44 13.64 10.51 -1.69
CA GLU A 44 15.05 10.31 -1.32
C GLU A 44 15.46 11.23 -0.16
N GLU A 45 15.14 12.52 -0.24
CA GLU A 45 15.39 13.46 0.87
C GLU A 45 14.68 13.00 2.15
N PHE A 46 13.43 12.56 2.03
CA PHE A 46 12.66 12.08 3.18
C PHE A 46 13.29 10.85 3.84
N VAL A 47 13.71 9.83 3.06
CA VAL A 47 14.31 8.60 3.62
C VAL A 47 15.71 8.83 4.19
N ASN A 48 16.40 9.88 3.77
CA ASN A 48 17.68 10.29 4.31
C ASN A 48 17.56 11.16 5.58
N THR A 49 16.35 11.56 5.99
CA THR A 49 16.12 12.36 7.20
C THR A 49 15.82 11.51 8.43
N GLY A 50 16.54 11.76 9.54
CA GLY A 50 16.23 11.17 10.83
C GLY A 50 16.31 9.64 10.89
N ARG A 51 15.76 9.07 11.97
CA ARG A 51 15.68 7.62 12.19
C ARG A 51 14.41 7.06 11.56
N LEU A 52 14.39 5.74 11.32
CA LEU A 52 13.22 5.04 10.77
C LEU A 52 11.93 5.31 11.59
N GLU A 53 12.01 5.28 12.91
CA GLU A 53 10.86 5.58 13.78
C GLU A 53 10.32 7.00 13.59
N GLU A 54 11.20 7.98 13.41
CA GLU A 54 10.82 9.38 13.17
C GLU A 54 10.13 9.54 11.81
N ARG A 55 10.62 8.84 10.78
CA ARG A 55 10.00 8.78 9.46
C ARG A 55 8.62 8.13 9.52
N ASP A 56 8.49 6.99 10.20
CA ASP A 56 7.20 6.31 10.36
C ASP A 56 6.20 7.16 11.18
N LYS A 57 6.68 7.92 12.16
CA LYS A 57 5.85 8.90 12.87
C LYS A 57 5.37 10.02 11.95
N LYS A 58 6.24 10.53 11.07
CA LYS A 58 5.89 11.55 10.07
C LYS A 58 4.88 11.00 9.05
N ARG A 59 5.12 9.80 8.48
CA ARG A 59 4.16 9.12 7.61
C ARG A 59 2.80 8.93 8.27
N SER A 60 2.79 8.51 9.52
CA SER A 60 1.55 8.33 10.29
C SER A 60 0.81 9.64 10.56
N ALA A 61 1.52 10.78 10.68
CA ALA A 61 0.90 12.09 10.81
C ALA A 61 0.18 12.49 9.50
N VAL A 62 0.80 12.23 8.34
CA VAL A 62 0.17 12.45 7.03
C VAL A 62 -1.03 11.52 6.85
N LEU A 63 -0.89 10.24 7.21
CA LEU A 63 -1.98 9.27 7.13
C LEU A 63 -3.21 9.69 7.96
N ARG A 64 -3.00 10.28 9.15
CA ARG A 64 -4.10 10.82 9.95
C ARG A 64 -4.81 11.98 9.24
N LYS A 65 -4.06 12.85 8.54
CA LYS A 65 -4.68 13.92 7.73
C LYS A 65 -5.50 13.37 6.57
N ILE A 66 -5.00 12.33 5.90
CA ILE A 66 -5.78 11.61 4.89
C ILE A 66 -7.07 11.04 5.51
N ALA A 67 -6.98 10.50 6.74
CA ALA A 67 -8.13 9.96 7.45
C ALA A 67 -9.18 11.01 7.86
N GLU A 68 -8.80 12.29 7.98
CA GLU A 68 -9.72 13.41 8.23
C GLU A 68 -10.62 13.74 7.02
N ASP A 69 -10.22 13.36 5.81
CA ASP A 69 -11.08 13.46 4.64
C ASP A 69 -12.28 12.51 4.79
N THR A 70 -13.48 13.03 4.71
CA THR A 70 -14.73 12.26 4.90
C THR A 70 -15.18 11.50 3.67
N ARG A 71 -14.55 11.74 2.51
CA ARG A 71 -14.86 11.02 1.27
C ARG A 71 -14.42 9.56 1.37
N GLU A 72 -15.10 8.71 0.64
CA GLU A 72 -14.67 7.34 0.45
C GLU A 72 -13.34 7.30 -0.31
N LYS A 73 -12.41 6.46 0.15
CA LYS A 73 -11.03 6.51 -0.35
C LYS A 73 -10.32 5.16 -0.37
N VAL A 74 -9.39 5.03 -1.30
CA VAL A 74 -8.36 3.99 -1.32
C VAL A 74 -7.02 4.64 -1.01
N VAL A 75 -6.25 4.06 -0.12
CA VAL A 75 -4.95 4.58 0.31
C VAL A 75 -3.88 3.50 0.14
N ALA A 76 -2.91 3.73 -0.74
CA ALA A 76 -1.70 2.93 -0.82
C ALA A 76 -0.78 3.31 0.34
N VAL A 77 -0.51 2.37 1.25
CA VAL A 77 0.29 2.62 2.44
C VAL A 77 1.76 2.27 2.17
N ALA A 78 2.66 3.23 2.39
CA ALA A 78 4.10 2.97 2.37
C ALA A 78 4.47 1.91 3.43
N PRO A 79 5.53 1.11 3.22
CA PRO A 79 6.01 0.17 4.21
C PRO A 79 6.36 0.88 5.53
N ILE A 80 5.56 0.67 6.57
CA ILE A 80 5.73 1.22 7.92
C ILE A 80 6.04 0.09 8.89
N THR A 81 7.12 0.23 9.64
CA THR A 81 7.57 -0.74 10.65
C THR A 81 6.94 -0.47 12.03
N TYR A 82 6.83 0.81 12.43
CA TYR A 82 6.30 1.19 13.74
C TYR A 82 4.77 1.34 13.70
N ILE A 83 4.08 0.20 13.70
CA ILE A 83 2.64 0.09 13.50
C ILE A 83 1.77 0.75 14.60
N ASN A 84 2.34 1.05 15.76
CA ASN A 84 1.59 1.68 16.85
C ASN A 84 0.95 3.01 16.45
N TYR A 85 1.57 3.74 15.53
CA TYR A 85 1.04 5.01 15.02
C TYR A 85 -0.18 4.83 14.12
N MET A 86 -0.41 3.63 13.58
CA MET A 86 -1.49 3.30 12.65
C MET A 86 -2.62 2.51 13.27
N ASN A 87 -2.37 1.84 14.40
CA ASN A 87 -3.27 0.85 14.99
C ASN A 87 -4.70 1.40 15.22
N GLY A 88 -4.81 2.66 15.64
CA GLY A 88 -6.11 3.32 15.83
C GLY A 88 -6.85 3.64 14.53
N LEU A 89 -6.15 3.77 13.40
CA LEU A 89 -6.76 4.09 12.10
C LEU A 89 -7.36 2.84 11.44
N VAL A 90 -6.60 1.76 11.39
CA VAL A 90 -7.01 0.53 10.69
C VAL A 90 -8.06 -0.31 11.43
N ARG A 91 -8.36 0.03 12.68
CA ARG A 91 -9.38 -0.65 13.50
C ARG A 91 -10.72 0.08 13.57
N GLN A 92 -10.88 1.15 12.80
CA GLN A 92 -12.16 1.86 12.73
C GLN A 92 -13.20 1.02 11.98
N LYS A 93 -14.49 1.22 12.33
CA LYS A 93 -15.59 0.40 11.81
C LYS A 93 -15.72 0.41 10.29
N ASP A 94 -15.45 1.57 9.67
CA ASP A 94 -15.64 1.77 8.23
C ASP A 94 -14.29 1.71 7.48
N VAL A 95 -13.36 0.90 8.00
CA VAL A 95 -12.03 0.73 7.44
C VAL A 95 -11.79 -0.74 7.07
N LEU A 96 -11.34 -0.95 5.85
CA LEU A 96 -10.84 -2.23 5.35
C LEU A 96 -9.33 -2.12 5.10
N ALA A 97 -8.54 -2.93 5.80
CA ALA A 97 -7.11 -3.04 5.57
C ALA A 97 -6.79 -4.37 4.88
N ILE A 98 -6.11 -4.31 3.74
CA ILE A 98 -5.74 -5.46 2.90
C ILE A 98 -4.23 -5.43 2.68
N GLU A 99 -3.54 -6.54 2.91
CA GLU A 99 -2.16 -6.73 2.48
C GLU A 99 -2.13 -7.40 1.12
N LEU A 100 -1.68 -6.67 0.10
CA LEU A 100 -1.39 -7.22 -1.23
C LEU A 100 -0.09 -8.01 -1.16
N ARG A 101 -0.13 -9.23 -1.67
CA ARG A 101 0.99 -10.17 -1.71
C ARG A 101 1.24 -10.66 -3.12
N ASP A 102 2.49 -10.96 -3.41
CA ASP A 102 2.87 -11.65 -4.63
C ASP A 102 4.17 -12.43 -4.41
N THR A 103 4.56 -13.24 -5.37
CA THR A 103 5.85 -13.93 -5.32
C THR A 103 7.01 -12.95 -5.47
N PRO A 104 8.20 -13.26 -4.92
CA PRO A 104 9.38 -12.43 -5.13
C PRO A 104 9.68 -12.18 -6.60
N GLU A 105 9.46 -13.18 -7.46
CA GLU A 105 9.67 -13.10 -8.90
C GLU A 105 8.75 -12.07 -9.55
N ASN A 106 7.45 -12.11 -9.24
CA ASN A 106 6.47 -11.15 -9.76
C ASN A 106 6.74 -9.72 -9.28
N ILE A 107 7.20 -9.56 -8.03
CA ILE A 107 7.59 -8.26 -7.47
C ILE A 107 8.84 -7.75 -8.18
N PHE A 108 9.84 -8.62 -8.39
CA PHE A 108 11.05 -8.27 -9.13
C PHE A 108 10.74 -7.83 -10.55
N ASP A 109 9.84 -8.50 -11.26
CA ASP A 109 9.46 -8.11 -12.62
C ASP A 109 8.87 -6.70 -12.68
N ARG A 110 8.16 -6.28 -11.64
CA ARG A 110 7.58 -4.93 -11.50
C ARG A 110 8.55 -3.88 -10.97
N LEU A 111 9.76 -4.27 -10.53
CA LEU A 111 10.75 -3.35 -10.00
C LEU A 111 11.10 -2.25 -11.01
N VAL A 112 10.96 -1.02 -10.56
CA VAL A 112 11.38 0.19 -11.26
C VAL A 112 12.31 1.00 -10.37
N PHE A 113 13.04 1.94 -10.96
CA PHE A 113 13.95 2.84 -10.26
C PHE A 113 13.38 4.25 -10.27
N SER A 114 13.86 5.10 -9.38
CA SER A 114 13.62 6.55 -9.43
C SER A 114 14.96 7.29 -9.35
N ASP A 115 15.01 8.45 -9.97
CA ASP A 115 16.12 9.36 -9.81
C ASP A 115 15.96 10.26 -8.56
N GLU A 116 16.90 11.17 -8.36
CA GLU A 116 16.91 12.13 -7.24
C GLU A 116 15.70 13.10 -7.21
N ASN A 117 14.98 13.20 -8.34
CA ASN A 117 13.76 14.01 -8.48
C ASN A 117 12.49 13.17 -8.44
N ASP A 118 12.57 11.91 -8.00
CA ASP A 118 11.48 10.92 -7.98
C ASP A 118 10.92 10.58 -9.38
N VAL A 119 11.66 10.84 -10.46
CA VAL A 119 11.27 10.45 -11.82
C VAL A 119 11.52 8.96 -12.01
N ILE A 120 10.44 8.21 -12.23
CA ILE A 120 10.52 6.75 -12.43
C ILE A 120 11.12 6.41 -13.78
N TYR A 121 12.07 5.48 -13.78
CA TYR A 121 12.69 4.94 -15.00
C TYR A 121 12.88 3.43 -14.89
N ARG A 122 13.12 2.79 -16.05
CA ARG A 122 13.49 1.38 -16.13
C ARG A 122 14.93 1.26 -16.59
N ASP A 123 15.68 0.39 -15.97
CA ASP A 123 17.02 -0.04 -16.37
C ASP A 123 17.07 -1.57 -16.22
N ASP A 124 16.59 -2.26 -17.25
CA ASP A 124 16.53 -3.72 -17.22
C ASP A 124 17.91 -4.35 -17.21
N GLU A 125 18.91 -3.76 -17.91
CA GLU A 125 20.28 -4.27 -17.89
C GLU A 125 20.86 -4.23 -16.47
N TYR A 126 20.76 -3.10 -15.79
CA TYR A 126 21.21 -2.95 -14.41
C TYR A 126 20.40 -3.84 -13.46
N LYS A 127 19.10 -3.90 -13.62
CA LYS A 127 18.20 -4.73 -12.80
C LYS A 127 18.59 -6.21 -12.84
N TYR A 128 18.76 -6.76 -14.02
CA TYR A 128 19.12 -8.17 -14.19
C TYR A 128 20.58 -8.47 -13.82
N ALA A 129 21.51 -7.54 -14.04
CA ALA A 129 22.88 -7.67 -13.56
C ALA A 129 22.96 -7.77 -12.03
N HIS A 130 21.99 -7.18 -11.30
CA HIS A 130 21.93 -7.20 -9.84
C HIS A 130 20.75 -8.03 -9.30
N MET A 131 20.22 -8.96 -10.07
CA MET A 131 19.02 -9.74 -9.74
C MET A 131 19.12 -10.43 -8.38
N SER A 132 20.26 -11.06 -8.07
CA SER A 132 20.44 -11.76 -6.79
C SER A 132 20.31 -10.83 -5.58
N TYR A 133 20.80 -9.60 -5.70
CA TYR A 133 20.69 -8.58 -4.67
C TYR A 133 19.23 -8.21 -4.44
N TYR A 134 18.52 -7.79 -5.51
CA TYR A 134 17.12 -7.37 -5.41
C TYR A 134 16.18 -8.50 -4.98
N MET A 135 16.41 -9.72 -5.47
CA MET A 135 15.60 -10.87 -5.04
C MET A 135 15.77 -11.18 -3.55
N ASN A 136 16.99 -10.99 -3.01
CA ASN A 136 17.22 -11.18 -1.58
C ASN A 136 16.52 -10.08 -0.76
N ASP A 137 16.68 -8.84 -1.16
CA ASP A 137 16.03 -7.66 -0.54
C ASP A 137 14.50 -7.81 -0.50
N ILE A 138 13.88 -8.18 -1.62
CA ILE A 138 12.44 -8.46 -1.71
C ILE A 138 12.02 -9.56 -0.74
N LYS A 139 12.79 -10.66 -0.64
CA LYS A 139 12.46 -11.76 0.28
C LYS A 139 12.58 -11.34 1.74
N GLU A 140 13.60 -10.55 2.07
CA GLU A 140 13.78 -9.98 3.41
C GLU A 140 12.62 -9.04 3.77
N ASP A 141 12.20 -8.17 2.84
CA ASP A 141 11.05 -7.29 3.01
C ASP A 141 9.75 -8.07 3.23
N ILE A 142 9.46 -9.06 2.40
CA ILE A 142 8.27 -9.93 2.56
C ILE A 142 8.26 -10.58 3.95
N GLN A 143 9.41 -11.11 4.39
CA GLN A 143 9.51 -11.75 5.70
C GLN A 143 9.38 -10.73 6.84
N HIS A 144 10.04 -9.57 6.73
CA HIS A 144 10.02 -8.54 7.76
C HIS A 144 8.62 -7.96 7.93
N TYR A 145 8.04 -7.43 6.86
CA TYR A 145 6.73 -6.78 6.90
C TYR A 145 5.58 -7.76 7.13
N GLY A 146 5.69 -8.98 6.62
CA GLY A 146 4.73 -10.03 6.93
C GLY A 146 4.61 -10.32 8.43
N ARG A 147 5.72 -10.21 9.18
CA ARG A 147 5.70 -10.30 10.66
C ARG A 147 5.15 -9.03 11.30
N VAL A 148 5.64 -7.87 10.86
CA VAL A 148 5.24 -6.55 11.41
C VAL A 148 3.74 -6.35 11.29
N TRP A 149 3.13 -6.67 10.15
CA TRP A 149 1.71 -6.43 9.91
C TRP A 149 0.80 -7.59 10.30
N SER A 150 1.32 -8.72 10.75
CA SER A 150 0.53 -9.93 11.07
C SER A 150 -0.64 -9.68 12.04
N GLU A 151 -0.44 -8.77 13.01
CA GLU A 151 -1.45 -8.40 14.00
C GLU A 151 -2.31 -7.21 13.57
N LEU A 152 -1.83 -6.40 12.64
CA LEU A 152 -2.49 -5.18 12.19
C LEU A 152 -3.45 -5.45 11.04
N VAL A 153 -3.01 -6.22 10.03
CA VAL A 153 -3.74 -6.46 8.78
C VAL A 153 -4.12 -7.94 8.70
N LYS A 154 -5.40 -8.23 8.84
CA LYS A 154 -5.90 -9.62 8.83
C LYS A 154 -6.24 -10.11 7.42
N ASN A 155 -6.68 -9.22 6.54
CA ASN A 155 -7.02 -9.58 5.18
C ASN A 155 -5.75 -9.64 4.34
N LYS A 156 -5.55 -10.77 3.68
CA LYS A 156 -4.39 -11.04 2.82
C LYS A 156 -4.92 -11.36 1.42
N PHE A 157 -4.35 -10.73 0.41
CA PHE A 157 -4.76 -10.93 -0.97
C PHE A 157 -3.55 -11.25 -1.84
N ASP A 158 -3.56 -12.44 -2.45
CA ASP A 158 -2.49 -12.90 -3.33
C ASP A 158 -2.80 -12.46 -4.78
N MET A 159 -1.95 -11.61 -5.34
CA MET A 159 -2.13 -11.02 -6.67
C MET A 159 -1.86 -11.99 -7.81
N GLN A 160 -1.08 -13.04 -7.57
CA GLN A 160 -0.80 -14.16 -8.50
C GLN A 160 -0.13 -13.72 -9.82
N GLY A 161 0.57 -12.58 -9.84
CA GLY A 161 1.20 -12.05 -11.05
C GLY A 161 0.22 -11.54 -12.11
N GLU A 162 -1.07 -11.42 -11.79
CA GLU A 162 -2.10 -11.00 -12.72
C GLU A 162 -1.97 -9.53 -13.12
N ALA A 163 -2.61 -9.18 -14.24
CA ALA A 163 -2.73 -7.79 -14.66
C ALA A 163 -3.51 -6.96 -13.62
N PRO A 164 -3.17 -5.68 -13.40
CA PRO A 164 -3.81 -4.85 -12.39
C PRO A 164 -5.34 -4.79 -12.46
N SER A 165 -5.92 -4.80 -13.67
CA SER A 165 -7.38 -4.82 -13.85
C SER A 165 -8.03 -6.12 -13.33
N ALA A 166 -7.41 -7.27 -13.57
CA ALA A 166 -7.90 -8.56 -13.08
C ALA A 166 -7.76 -8.65 -11.55
N VAL A 167 -6.66 -8.12 -11.00
CA VAL A 167 -6.46 -8.00 -9.54
C VAL A 167 -7.58 -7.16 -8.91
N VAL A 168 -7.94 -6.02 -9.52
CA VAL A 168 -9.00 -5.15 -9.02
C VAL A 168 -10.36 -5.82 -9.09
N ASP A 169 -10.68 -6.55 -10.17
CA ASP A 169 -11.95 -7.30 -10.29
C ASP A 169 -12.06 -8.33 -9.15
N ARG A 170 -11.00 -9.11 -8.92
CA ARG A 170 -10.97 -10.09 -7.82
C ARG A 170 -11.05 -9.44 -6.43
N LEU A 171 -10.43 -8.27 -6.21
CA LEU A 171 -10.54 -7.53 -4.95
C LEU A 171 -11.99 -7.11 -4.69
N ILE A 172 -12.67 -6.59 -5.71
CA ILE A 172 -14.07 -6.19 -5.59
C ILE A 172 -14.94 -7.39 -5.25
N ASP A 173 -14.78 -8.50 -5.96
CA ASP A 173 -15.54 -9.72 -5.73
C ASP A 173 -15.26 -10.34 -4.35
N GLU A 174 -13.98 -10.48 -3.97
CA GLU A 174 -13.57 -11.14 -2.72
C GLU A 174 -14.00 -10.38 -1.46
N PHE A 175 -13.93 -9.04 -1.53
CA PHE A 175 -14.30 -8.18 -0.40
C PHE A 175 -15.67 -7.54 -0.56
N GLU A 176 -16.45 -7.92 -1.59
CA GLU A 176 -17.83 -7.45 -1.85
C GLU A 176 -17.92 -5.91 -1.86
N LEU A 177 -16.95 -5.24 -2.55
CA LEU A 177 -16.75 -3.79 -2.47
C LEU A 177 -17.75 -2.96 -3.32
N ASP A 178 -18.47 -3.59 -4.23
CA ASP A 178 -19.47 -2.98 -5.11
C ASP A 178 -20.88 -2.95 -4.50
N ARG A 179 -21.06 -3.45 -3.27
CA ARG A 179 -22.35 -3.42 -2.59
C ARG A 179 -22.68 -2.02 -2.12
N ASP A 180 -23.84 -1.55 -2.49
CA ASP A 180 -24.43 -0.31 -1.98
C ASP A 180 -24.77 -0.48 -0.49
N PHE A 181 -23.88 -0.01 0.40
CA PHE A 181 -24.08 -0.08 1.86
C PHE A 181 -25.17 0.86 2.37
N SER A 182 -25.90 1.55 1.47
CA SER A 182 -26.94 2.54 1.83
C SER A 182 -28.24 1.93 2.36
N GLU A 183 -28.49 0.63 2.13
CA GLU A 183 -29.79 0.02 2.47
C GLU A 183 -29.81 -0.91 3.71
N GLU A 184 -28.68 -1.36 4.24
CA GLU A 184 -28.70 -2.16 5.46
C GLU A 184 -27.64 -1.71 6.47
N GLY A 185 -28.06 -1.21 7.62
CA GLY A 185 -27.19 -0.93 8.76
C GLY A 185 -26.53 -2.20 9.37
N ALA A 186 -26.10 -3.13 8.53
CA ALA A 186 -25.40 -4.35 8.89
C ALA A 186 -23.90 -4.12 8.86
N ALA A 187 -23.26 -4.21 10.00
CA ALA A 187 -21.81 -4.19 10.16
C ALA A 187 -21.18 -5.21 9.20
N TRP A 188 -20.26 -4.76 8.35
CA TRP A 188 -19.38 -5.65 7.63
C TRP A 188 -18.62 -6.54 8.63
N ASN A 189 -18.96 -7.82 8.67
CA ASN A 189 -18.26 -8.82 9.46
C ASN A 189 -17.32 -9.57 8.57
N GLY A 190 -16.06 -9.09 8.45
CA GLY A 190 -14.99 -9.80 7.78
C GLY A 190 -15.05 -11.29 8.12
N ARG A 191 -15.24 -12.14 7.12
CA ARG A 191 -15.28 -13.58 7.33
C ARG A 191 -13.89 -14.08 7.71
N LYS A 192 -13.89 -15.02 8.60
CA LYS A 192 -12.79 -15.66 9.34
C LYS A 192 -11.72 -16.28 8.46
#